data_55e1f6a35af7be5b5575877a9c1a7dcc
#
_entry.id   55e1f6a35af7be5b5575877a9c1a7dcc
#
_cell.length_a   1.000
_cell.length_b   1.000
_cell.length_c   1.000
_cell.angle_alpha   90.00
_cell.angle_beta   90.00
_cell.angle_gamma   90.00
#
_symmetry.space_group_name_H-M   'P 1'
#
loop_
_entity.id
_entity.type
_entity.pdbx_description
1 polymer ?
#
loop_
_entity_poly.entity_id
_entity_poly.type
_entity_poly.pdbx_seq_one_letter_code
_entity_poly.pdbx_strand_id
1 'polypeptide(L)'
;SPKTYELAGVRAVGGGENYDEDYLAQMAGLSIGMAVQIPGETITRAIKRLYGHGIFSDVSIAIDKIEGDKVYLALYIKERHKLSKINYVGLKKAEENKIKEKMNLLPGSQVTDLMKSNLKMQIEKYLKEKGYYNTNIRIIQRDDPEHSNFVILDAIVEKHNKIKIDEIIITGNKLMKDGRLKGAMKKTKEKSLRNFFKSANYIEKNYDEDKFLLVDKYNEKGFRDAVILSDSVVQISPKRVKIYIDVQEGNKYYFNNITWVGNTIYSSDVLSDVLNIKKGDVYNSKYLGERMTSDDDAVSNLYQNNGYLFSRLVPVETISGEDSINLEVRVVEGPQATINKVIIKGNNRTHEHVIRRELYVYPGELFSREDIIRSARELANMGHFDPEQIQPDLANVNAEAGTADVVFSLVEKANDKIELSGGWGAGMIIGSVGLTFTNFSIRNIFNWDSYRPLPQGDGQTFSLKAQTNGKYYTSFSLSFREPWLGGRKPNSLSVSLYFSRQTGYSSSYRNSYYMSNTSQMYDSRQLMLTYGLSVGLGRRINW
;
A
#
# COMPACT_ATOMS: atom_id res chain seq x y z
N SER A 1 -14.65 46.42 -46.07
CA SER A 1 -15.41 46.84 -44.87
C SER A 1 -16.26 45.67 -44.41
N PRO A 2 -16.38 45.43 -43.14
CA PRO A 2 -17.28 44.39 -42.60
C PRO A 2 -18.73 44.72 -43.02
N LYS A 3 -19.44 43.72 -43.57
CA LYS A 3 -20.86 43.83 -43.89
C LYS A 3 -21.68 42.96 -42.94
N THR A 4 -22.85 43.43 -42.58
CA THR A 4 -23.78 42.67 -41.72
C THR A 4 -24.82 42.00 -42.62
N TYR A 5 -25.04 40.72 -42.40
CA TYR A 5 -26.00 39.88 -43.10
C TYR A 5 -26.92 39.18 -42.09
N GLU A 6 -28.08 38.76 -42.52
CA GLU A 6 -28.96 37.87 -41.79
C GLU A 6 -28.55 36.41 -42.09
N LEU A 7 -28.31 35.60 -41.08
CA LEU A 7 -27.97 34.19 -41.24
C LEU A 7 -29.21 33.42 -41.72
N ALA A 8 -29.17 32.91 -42.93
CA ALA A 8 -30.30 32.19 -43.54
C ALA A 8 -30.14 30.66 -43.45
N GLY A 9 -28.92 30.16 -43.28
CA GLY A 9 -28.67 28.74 -43.17
C GLY A 9 -27.21 28.42 -42.82
N VAL A 10 -27.02 27.24 -42.25
CA VAL A 10 -25.71 26.68 -41.93
C VAL A 10 -25.66 25.28 -42.51
N ARG A 11 -24.61 24.95 -43.26
CA ARG A 11 -24.39 23.64 -43.84
C ARG A 11 -23.10 23.05 -43.33
N ALA A 12 -23.12 21.77 -42.95
CA ALA A 12 -21.94 21.04 -42.55
C ALA A 12 -21.24 20.42 -43.77
N VAL A 13 -19.91 20.53 -43.80
CA VAL A 13 -19.07 20.00 -44.89
C VAL A 13 -17.85 19.29 -44.31
N GLY A 14 -17.46 18.18 -44.89
CA GLY A 14 -16.19 17.50 -44.61
C GLY A 14 -16.07 16.92 -43.20
N GLY A 15 -16.80 15.87 -42.87
CA GLY A 15 -16.81 15.20 -41.59
C GLY A 15 -17.90 15.65 -40.62
N GLY A 16 -18.62 16.73 -40.96
CA GLY A 16 -19.82 17.16 -40.26
C GLY A 16 -21.08 16.45 -40.71
N GLU A 17 -21.00 15.59 -41.70
CA GLU A 17 -22.16 14.85 -42.27
C GLU A 17 -22.84 13.91 -41.27
N ASN A 18 -22.12 13.54 -40.19
CA ASN A 18 -22.64 12.71 -39.09
C ASN A 18 -23.41 13.51 -38.04
N TYR A 19 -23.43 14.85 -38.15
CA TYR A 19 -24.13 15.74 -37.22
C TYR A 19 -25.29 16.42 -37.91
N ASP A 20 -26.36 16.60 -37.15
CA ASP A 20 -27.47 17.46 -37.58
C ASP A 20 -26.95 18.90 -37.71
N GLU A 21 -27.29 19.58 -38.85
CA GLU A 21 -26.82 20.94 -39.17
C GLU A 21 -27.32 21.95 -38.13
N ASP A 22 -28.54 21.80 -37.64
CA ASP A 22 -29.11 22.67 -36.62
C ASP A 22 -28.39 22.48 -35.29
N TYR A 23 -28.02 21.24 -34.96
CA TYR A 23 -27.22 20.93 -33.75
C TYR A 23 -25.83 21.55 -33.80
N LEU A 24 -25.16 21.47 -34.96
CA LEU A 24 -23.83 22.11 -35.14
C LEU A 24 -23.93 23.63 -35.10
N ALA A 25 -24.96 24.21 -35.68
CA ALA A 25 -25.23 25.65 -35.62
C ALA A 25 -25.41 26.09 -34.14
N GLN A 26 -26.19 25.34 -33.39
CA GLN A 26 -26.40 25.59 -31.95
C GLN A 26 -25.09 25.47 -31.13
N MET A 27 -24.27 24.45 -31.38
CA MET A 27 -22.94 24.29 -30.76
C MET A 27 -22.03 25.49 -31.11
N ALA A 28 -22.08 25.98 -32.33
CA ALA A 28 -21.35 27.15 -32.77
C ALA A 28 -21.89 28.48 -32.17
N GLY A 29 -23.12 28.44 -31.62
CA GLY A 29 -23.88 29.63 -31.17
C GLY A 29 -24.36 30.48 -32.31
N LEU A 30 -24.67 29.83 -33.42
CA LEU A 30 -25.28 30.45 -34.61
C LEU A 30 -26.77 30.08 -34.64
N SER A 31 -27.62 31.09 -34.82
CA SER A 31 -29.08 30.88 -34.93
C SER A 31 -29.56 31.50 -36.26
N ILE A 32 -30.43 30.77 -36.96
CA ILE A 32 -31.05 31.28 -38.18
C ILE A 32 -31.80 32.58 -37.85
N GLY A 33 -31.68 33.61 -38.68
CA GLY A 33 -32.26 34.94 -38.48
C GLY A 33 -31.38 35.91 -37.67
N MET A 34 -30.26 35.48 -37.11
CA MET A 34 -29.33 36.37 -36.39
C MET A 34 -28.51 37.24 -37.33
N ALA A 35 -28.20 38.46 -36.89
CA ALA A 35 -27.32 39.36 -37.63
C ALA A 35 -25.87 38.90 -37.47
N VAL A 36 -25.17 38.63 -38.57
CA VAL A 36 -23.79 38.16 -38.61
C VAL A 36 -22.95 39.16 -39.41
N GLN A 37 -21.93 39.72 -38.76
CA GLN A 37 -20.97 40.57 -39.41
C GLN A 37 -19.82 39.72 -40.00
N ILE A 38 -19.53 39.92 -41.28
CA ILE A 38 -18.50 39.16 -42.01
C ILE A 38 -17.56 40.11 -42.75
N PRO A 39 -16.27 40.03 -42.52
CA PRO A 39 -15.62 39.35 -41.41
C PRO A 39 -15.95 40.03 -40.09
N GLY A 40 -16.08 39.20 -39.00
CA GLY A 40 -16.46 39.75 -37.71
C GLY A 40 -16.30 38.78 -36.55
N GLU A 41 -16.53 39.31 -35.36
CA GLU A 41 -16.30 38.62 -34.10
C GLU A 41 -17.24 37.42 -33.89
N THR A 42 -18.45 37.48 -34.49
CA THR A 42 -19.43 36.37 -34.40
C THR A 42 -18.88 35.09 -34.99
N ILE A 43 -18.25 35.14 -36.15
CA ILE A 43 -17.60 33.98 -36.78
C ILE A 43 -16.43 33.47 -35.93
N THR A 44 -15.60 34.38 -35.42
CA THR A 44 -14.47 34.01 -34.54
C THR A 44 -14.94 33.34 -33.27
N ARG A 45 -16.06 33.82 -32.66
CA ARG A 45 -16.65 33.18 -31.47
C ARG A 45 -17.25 31.82 -31.79
N ALA A 46 -17.90 31.66 -32.92
CA ALA A 46 -18.45 30.39 -33.38
C ALA A 46 -17.35 29.33 -33.54
N ILE A 47 -16.26 29.68 -34.21
CA ILE A 47 -15.07 28.81 -34.34
C ILE A 47 -14.52 28.45 -32.96
N LYS A 48 -14.30 29.43 -32.07
CA LYS A 48 -13.79 29.17 -30.69
C LYS A 48 -14.72 28.27 -29.88
N ARG A 49 -16.06 28.41 -30.02
CA ARG A 49 -17.02 27.54 -29.33
C ARG A 49 -16.91 26.10 -29.81
N LEU A 50 -16.90 25.88 -31.13
CA LEU A 50 -16.75 24.53 -31.71
C LEU A 50 -15.42 23.88 -31.26
N TYR A 51 -14.30 24.60 -31.27
CA TYR A 51 -13.03 24.13 -30.71
C TYR A 51 -13.12 23.82 -29.21
N GLY A 52 -13.86 24.65 -28.47
CA GLY A 52 -14.02 24.51 -27.02
C GLY A 52 -14.71 23.20 -26.60
N HIS A 53 -15.55 22.60 -27.47
CA HIS A 53 -16.12 21.28 -27.22
C HIS A 53 -15.08 20.14 -27.26
N GLY A 54 -13.89 20.39 -27.83
CA GLY A 54 -12.77 19.44 -27.82
C GLY A 54 -12.90 18.27 -28.80
N ILE A 55 -14.04 18.07 -29.43
CA ILE A 55 -14.31 16.94 -30.34
C ILE A 55 -13.81 17.15 -31.76
N PHE A 56 -13.49 18.38 -32.14
CA PHE A 56 -13.00 18.74 -33.47
C PHE A 56 -11.49 19.00 -33.46
N SER A 57 -10.81 18.53 -34.49
CA SER A 57 -9.39 18.75 -34.73
C SER A 57 -9.15 19.99 -35.59
N ASP A 58 -10.09 20.32 -36.47
CA ASP A 58 -10.06 21.50 -37.30
C ASP A 58 -11.47 22.04 -37.51
N VAL A 59 -11.61 23.36 -37.49
CA VAL A 59 -12.86 24.06 -37.68
C VAL A 59 -12.61 25.32 -38.49
N SER A 60 -13.27 25.43 -39.65
CA SER A 60 -13.31 26.68 -40.41
C SER A 60 -14.73 26.97 -40.88
N ILE A 61 -15.03 28.24 -41.01
CA ILE A 61 -16.34 28.72 -41.48
C ILE A 61 -16.11 29.55 -42.74
N ALA A 62 -16.75 29.18 -43.80
CA ALA A 62 -16.74 29.92 -45.07
C ALA A 62 -18.14 30.37 -45.47
N ILE A 63 -18.21 31.35 -46.34
CA ILE A 63 -19.43 31.76 -46.98
C ILE A 63 -19.77 30.72 -48.06
N ASP A 64 -20.91 30.08 -47.97
CA ASP A 64 -21.43 29.18 -49.01
C ASP A 64 -22.13 29.95 -50.10
N LYS A 65 -23.05 30.88 -49.69
CA LYS A 65 -23.86 31.66 -50.61
C LYS A 65 -24.30 32.99 -49.99
N ILE A 66 -24.45 34.02 -50.79
CA ILE A 66 -25.06 35.30 -50.39
C ILE A 66 -26.24 35.60 -51.33
N GLU A 67 -27.42 35.88 -50.77
CA GLU A 67 -28.61 36.28 -51.48
C GLU A 67 -29.15 37.59 -50.88
N GLY A 68 -28.84 38.71 -51.53
CA GLY A 68 -29.18 40.03 -51.00
C GLY A 68 -28.53 40.29 -49.65
N ASP A 69 -29.33 40.47 -48.59
CA ASP A 69 -28.86 40.67 -47.22
C ASP A 69 -28.77 39.35 -46.41
N LYS A 70 -29.01 38.20 -47.05
CA LYS A 70 -28.97 36.86 -46.44
C LYS A 70 -27.66 36.14 -46.76
N VAL A 71 -27.07 35.48 -45.73
CA VAL A 71 -25.85 34.69 -45.88
C VAL A 71 -26.11 33.23 -45.46
N TYR A 72 -25.55 32.31 -46.21
CA TYR A 72 -25.46 30.90 -45.90
C TYR A 72 -23.99 30.59 -45.57
N LEU A 73 -23.75 29.88 -44.44
CA LEU A 73 -22.42 29.52 -43.99
C LEU A 73 -22.15 28.04 -44.14
N ALA A 74 -20.97 27.69 -44.62
CA ALA A 74 -20.46 26.34 -44.66
C ALA A 74 -19.48 26.13 -43.50
N LEU A 75 -19.78 25.19 -42.60
CA LEU A 75 -18.92 24.77 -41.53
C LEU A 75 -18.08 23.59 -42.00
N TYR A 76 -16.79 23.80 -42.15
CA TYR A 76 -15.82 22.75 -42.41
C TYR A 76 -15.30 22.29 -41.07
N ILE A 77 -15.62 21.04 -40.70
CA ILE A 77 -15.20 20.45 -39.44
C ILE A 77 -14.51 19.12 -39.69
N LYS A 78 -13.49 18.86 -38.90
CA LYS A 78 -12.80 17.59 -38.88
C LYS A 78 -12.83 17.04 -37.47
N GLU A 79 -13.38 15.86 -37.30
CA GLU A 79 -13.42 15.20 -35.99
C GLU A 79 -12.01 14.85 -35.52
N ARG A 80 -11.80 14.85 -34.19
CA ARG A 80 -10.64 14.26 -33.60
C ARG A 80 -10.74 12.76 -33.64
N HIS A 81 -9.65 12.12 -33.98
CA HIS A 81 -9.60 10.66 -33.92
C HIS A 81 -9.75 10.18 -32.48
N LYS A 82 -10.43 9.05 -32.33
CA LYS A 82 -10.62 8.35 -31.07
C LYS A 82 -9.54 7.29 -30.89
N LEU A 83 -9.11 7.07 -29.66
CA LEU A 83 -8.12 6.06 -29.32
C LEU A 83 -8.77 4.66 -29.40
N SER A 84 -8.23 3.79 -30.24
CA SER A 84 -8.57 2.37 -30.24
C SER A 84 -7.77 1.64 -29.17
N LYS A 85 -6.45 1.67 -29.27
CA LYS A 85 -5.51 1.04 -28.32
C LYS A 85 -4.14 1.70 -28.36
N ILE A 86 -3.34 1.42 -27.33
CA ILE A 86 -1.93 1.80 -27.30
C ILE A 86 -1.10 0.52 -27.34
N ASN A 87 -0.22 0.42 -28.30
CA ASN A 87 0.78 -0.64 -28.37
C ASN A 87 2.11 -0.12 -27.82
N TYR A 88 2.73 -0.88 -26.93
CA TYR A 88 4.02 -0.54 -26.35
C TYR A 88 5.09 -1.44 -26.93
N VAL A 89 5.99 -0.88 -27.71
CA VAL A 89 7.11 -1.60 -28.32
C VAL A 89 8.39 -1.30 -27.53
N GLY A 90 9.12 -2.31 -27.10
CA GLY A 90 10.35 -2.17 -26.31
C GLY A 90 10.16 -2.16 -24.79
N LEU A 91 8.91 -2.26 -24.29
CA LEU A 91 8.58 -2.43 -22.87
C LEU A 91 8.26 -3.90 -22.54
N LYS A 92 8.52 -4.28 -21.28
CA LYS A 92 8.05 -5.57 -20.75
C LYS A 92 6.58 -5.44 -20.33
N LYS A 93 5.84 -6.54 -20.33
CA LYS A 93 4.41 -6.56 -19.98
C LYS A 93 4.10 -5.93 -18.60
N ALA A 94 4.96 -6.19 -17.61
CA ALA A 94 4.82 -5.59 -16.27
C ALA A 94 5.06 -4.07 -16.24
N GLU A 95 5.93 -3.56 -17.12
CA GLU A 95 6.20 -2.12 -17.26
C GLU A 95 5.02 -1.43 -17.97
N GLU A 96 4.51 -2.05 -19.02
CA GLU A 96 3.32 -1.63 -19.75
C GLU A 96 2.11 -1.47 -18.81
N ASN A 97 1.82 -2.50 -17.99
CA ASN A 97 0.70 -2.48 -17.06
C ASN A 97 0.81 -1.30 -16.07
N LYS A 98 2.00 -1.05 -15.51
CA LYS A 98 2.21 0.07 -14.59
C LYS A 98 2.05 1.44 -15.24
N ILE A 99 2.41 1.58 -16.51
CA ILE A 99 2.21 2.83 -17.24
C ILE A 99 0.72 3.02 -17.55
N LYS A 100 0.02 1.95 -17.94
CA LYS A 100 -1.43 1.96 -18.17
C LYS A 100 -2.21 2.38 -16.92
N GLU A 101 -1.89 1.82 -15.77
CA GLU A 101 -2.50 2.19 -14.48
C GLU A 101 -2.35 3.68 -14.15
N LYS A 102 -1.15 4.24 -14.40
CA LYS A 102 -0.89 5.67 -14.16
C LYS A 102 -1.60 6.61 -15.13
N MET A 103 -1.81 6.17 -16.38
CA MET A 103 -2.39 7.00 -17.44
C MET A 103 -3.92 6.96 -17.47
N ASN A 104 -4.51 5.86 -17.05
CA ASN A 104 -5.98 5.61 -17.09
C ASN A 104 -6.64 6.03 -18.42
N LEU A 105 -5.96 5.77 -19.55
CA LEU A 105 -6.45 6.06 -20.88
C LEU A 105 -7.40 4.96 -21.35
N LEU A 106 -8.65 5.34 -21.57
CA LEU A 106 -9.70 4.40 -22.01
C LEU A 106 -9.82 4.41 -23.54
N PRO A 107 -10.12 3.26 -24.17
CA PRO A 107 -10.56 3.23 -25.55
C PRO A 107 -11.73 4.17 -25.78
N GLY A 108 -11.77 4.86 -26.92
CA GLY A 108 -12.75 5.89 -27.24
C GLY A 108 -12.39 7.30 -26.79
N SER A 109 -11.32 7.47 -25.98
CA SER A 109 -10.80 8.80 -25.63
C SER A 109 -10.29 9.53 -26.88
N GLN A 110 -10.46 10.85 -26.92
CA GLN A 110 -9.98 11.65 -28.04
C GLN A 110 -8.45 11.78 -28.02
N VAL A 111 -7.81 11.56 -29.16
CA VAL A 111 -6.37 11.67 -29.30
C VAL A 111 -5.99 13.11 -29.58
N THR A 112 -5.27 13.71 -28.63
CA THR A 112 -4.71 15.08 -28.72
C THR A 112 -3.20 15.03 -28.65
N ASP A 113 -2.54 16.09 -29.11
CA ASP A 113 -1.10 16.21 -28.98
C ASP A 113 -0.65 16.30 -27.51
N LEU A 114 -1.50 16.89 -26.67
CA LEU A 114 -1.28 16.89 -25.21
C LEU A 114 -1.31 15.45 -24.64
N MET A 115 -2.26 14.62 -25.08
CA MET A 115 -2.31 13.22 -24.68
C MET A 115 -1.05 12.44 -25.10
N LYS A 116 -0.59 12.64 -26.34
CA LYS A 116 0.64 12.01 -26.86
C LYS A 116 1.87 12.48 -26.06
N SER A 117 1.96 13.77 -25.77
CA SER A 117 3.04 14.35 -24.96
C SER A 117 3.01 13.83 -23.54
N ASN A 118 1.84 13.74 -22.91
CA ASN A 118 1.68 13.17 -21.57
C ASN A 118 2.06 11.69 -21.53
N LEU A 119 1.66 10.90 -22.54
CA LEU A 119 2.05 9.49 -22.64
C LEU A 119 3.57 9.36 -22.71
N LYS A 120 4.22 10.15 -23.58
CA LYS A 120 5.68 10.18 -23.69
C LYS A 120 6.34 10.55 -22.36
N MET A 121 5.87 11.59 -21.72
CA MET A 121 6.40 12.07 -20.43
C MET A 121 6.25 11.02 -19.31
N GLN A 122 5.10 10.33 -19.23
CA GLN A 122 4.90 9.29 -18.23
C GLN A 122 5.79 8.06 -18.47
N ILE A 123 5.98 7.66 -19.72
CA ILE A 123 6.92 6.58 -20.07
C ILE A 123 8.35 7.00 -19.68
N GLU A 124 8.76 8.21 -20.02
CA GLU A 124 10.09 8.74 -19.68
C GLU A 124 10.31 8.79 -18.16
N LYS A 125 9.34 9.33 -17.43
CA LYS A 125 9.38 9.39 -15.95
C LYS A 125 9.50 8.00 -15.34
N TYR A 126 8.68 7.04 -15.81
CA TYR A 126 8.76 5.66 -15.33
C TYR A 126 10.14 5.04 -15.59
N LEU A 127 10.72 5.27 -16.77
CA LEU A 127 12.03 4.73 -17.12
C LEU A 127 13.16 5.39 -16.32
N LYS A 128 13.09 6.71 -16.06
CA LYS A 128 14.02 7.42 -15.16
C LYS A 128 13.96 6.84 -13.73
N GLU A 129 12.77 6.54 -13.21
CA GLU A 129 12.58 5.85 -11.92
C GLU A 129 13.22 4.45 -11.89
N LYS A 130 13.52 3.86 -13.04
CA LYS A 130 14.21 2.57 -13.19
C LYS A 130 15.71 2.71 -13.54
N GLY A 131 16.22 3.95 -13.65
CA GLY A 131 17.62 4.25 -13.95
C GLY A 131 17.95 4.32 -15.44
N TYR A 132 16.95 4.42 -16.31
CA TYR A 132 17.14 4.63 -17.75
C TYR A 132 16.96 6.10 -18.08
N TYR A 133 18.05 6.85 -18.29
CA TYR A 133 18.01 8.28 -18.59
C TYR A 133 18.15 8.59 -20.08
N ASN A 134 18.91 7.79 -20.81
CA ASN A 134 19.13 7.94 -22.24
C ASN A 134 18.11 7.10 -23.00
N THR A 135 16.85 7.53 -23.02
CA THR A 135 15.77 6.81 -23.70
C THR A 135 15.29 7.60 -24.91
N ASN A 136 15.01 6.89 -26.00
CA ASN A 136 14.34 7.46 -27.16
C ASN A 136 12.91 6.95 -27.21
N ILE A 137 11.95 7.87 -27.15
CA ILE A 137 10.51 7.54 -27.10
C ILE A 137 9.82 8.26 -28.25
N ARG A 138 9.22 7.49 -29.14
CA ARG A 138 8.45 7.99 -30.28
C ARG A 138 7.02 7.48 -30.17
N ILE A 139 6.05 8.38 -30.29
CA ILE A 139 4.64 8.04 -30.36
C ILE A 139 4.19 8.21 -31.81
N ILE A 140 3.86 7.10 -32.45
CA ILE A 140 3.38 7.08 -33.85
C ILE A 140 1.89 6.80 -33.82
N GLN A 141 1.14 7.62 -34.53
CA GLN A 141 -0.29 7.45 -34.74
C GLN A 141 -0.52 6.78 -36.09
N ARG A 142 -1.34 5.75 -36.14
CA ARG A 142 -1.84 5.12 -37.36
C ARG A 142 -3.31 4.83 -37.27
N ASP A 143 -4.00 4.81 -38.40
CA ASP A 143 -5.41 4.52 -38.44
C ASP A 143 -5.69 3.07 -38.02
N ASP A 144 -6.84 2.87 -37.36
CA ASP A 144 -7.31 1.54 -37.02
C ASP A 144 -8.03 0.94 -38.22
N PRO A 145 -7.57 -0.19 -38.77
CA PRO A 145 -8.21 -0.81 -39.93
C PRO A 145 -9.60 -1.39 -39.65
N GLU A 146 -9.94 -1.61 -38.38
CA GLU A 146 -11.22 -2.23 -37.98
C GLU A 146 -12.30 -1.20 -37.65
N HIS A 147 -11.92 0.03 -37.31
CA HIS A 147 -12.87 1.06 -36.84
C HIS A 147 -12.59 2.40 -37.51
N SER A 148 -13.58 2.93 -38.22
CA SER A 148 -13.52 4.27 -38.81
C SER A 148 -13.41 5.36 -37.73
N ASN A 149 -12.58 6.38 -37.98
CA ASN A 149 -12.27 7.48 -37.07
C ASN A 149 -11.56 7.08 -35.75
N PHE A 150 -11.04 5.83 -35.69
CA PHE A 150 -10.20 5.38 -34.58
C PHE A 150 -8.74 5.26 -35.00
N VAL A 151 -7.85 5.51 -34.06
CA VAL A 151 -6.40 5.39 -34.27
C VAL A 151 -5.74 4.56 -33.20
N ILE A 152 -4.67 3.90 -33.59
CA ILE A 152 -3.78 3.16 -32.71
C ILE A 152 -2.55 4.03 -32.46
N LEU A 153 -2.14 4.16 -31.21
CA LEU A 153 -0.89 4.82 -30.82
C LEU A 153 0.17 3.75 -30.58
N ASP A 154 1.22 3.77 -31.40
CA ASP A 154 2.39 2.89 -31.20
C ASP A 154 3.45 3.69 -30.41
N ALA A 155 3.63 3.36 -29.14
CA ALA A 155 4.68 3.91 -28.28
C ALA A 155 5.96 3.07 -28.44
N ILE A 156 6.87 3.54 -29.27
CA ILE A 156 8.15 2.87 -29.54
C ILE A 156 9.18 3.41 -28.55
N VAL A 157 9.70 2.51 -27.71
CA VAL A 157 10.62 2.82 -26.62
C VAL A 157 11.94 2.10 -26.82
N GLU A 158 12.98 2.86 -27.06
CA GLU A 158 14.34 2.36 -27.10
C GLU A 158 15.01 2.66 -25.74
N LYS A 159 15.12 1.61 -24.91
CA LYS A 159 15.79 1.68 -23.61
C LYS A 159 17.27 1.40 -23.81
N HIS A 160 18.09 2.40 -23.65
CA HIS A 160 19.53 2.19 -23.59
C HIS A 160 19.96 1.57 -22.23
N ASN A 161 21.24 1.62 -21.91
CA ASN A 161 21.74 1.04 -20.67
C ASN A 161 21.34 1.92 -19.47
N LYS A 162 21.16 1.27 -18.32
CA LYS A 162 21.05 2.00 -17.04
C LYS A 162 22.34 2.72 -16.73
N ILE A 163 22.21 3.92 -16.19
CA ILE A 163 23.36 4.68 -15.68
C ILE A 163 23.75 4.11 -14.33
N LYS A 164 25.05 3.81 -14.16
CA LYS A 164 25.62 3.28 -12.92
C LYS A 164 26.49 4.31 -12.24
N ILE A 165 26.48 4.27 -10.91
CA ILE A 165 27.36 5.07 -10.07
C ILE A 165 28.72 4.39 -10.03
N ASP A 166 29.74 5.09 -10.50
CA ASP A 166 31.13 4.66 -10.46
C ASP A 166 31.72 4.88 -9.07
N GLU A 167 31.59 6.10 -8.58
CA GLU A 167 32.14 6.55 -7.32
C GLU A 167 31.29 7.64 -6.68
N ILE A 168 31.23 7.69 -5.37
CA ILE A 168 30.65 8.78 -4.58
C ILE A 168 31.80 9.43 -3.83
N ILE A 169 32.02 10.71 -4.03
CA ILE A 169 33.08 11.50 -3.42
C ILE A 169 32.42 12.50 -2.48
N ILE A 170 32.77 12.39 -1.19
CA ILE A 170 32.28 13.30 -0.15
C ILE A 170 33.45 14.16 0.31
N THR A 171 33.24 15.46 0.34
CA THR A 171 34.23 16.46 0.79
C THR A 171 33.69 17.24 1.97
N GLY A 172 34.58 17.88 2.76
CA GLY A 172 34.18 18.63 3.94
C GLY A 172 33.97 17.80 5.22
N ASN A 173 33.91 16.50 5.10
CA ASN A 173 33.69 15.55 6.21
C ASN A 173 34.99 15.25 6.98
N LYS A 174 35.37 16.13 7.89
CA LYS A 174 36.61 15.99 8.71
C LYS A 174 36.44 15.06 9.89
N LEU A 175 35.27 15.07 10.52
CA LEU A 175 34.97 14.34 11.76
C LEU A 175 34.27 12.99 11.50
N MET A 176 33.55 12.86 10.41
CA MET A 176 32.91 11.59 10.02
C MET A 176 33.58 10.96 8.81
N LYS A 177 33.89 9.67 8.91
CA LYS A 177 34.54 8.90 7.83
C LYS A 177 33.58 8.64 6.67
N ASP A 178 34.06 8.72 5.43
CA ASP A 178 33.33 8.43 4.17
C ASP A 178 32.54 7.14 4.24
N GLY A 179 33.14 6.07 4.69
CA GLY A 179 32.49 4.74 4.75
C GLY A 179 31.23 4.73 5.63
N ARG A 180 31.17 5.59 6.66
CA ARG A 180 29.98 5.75 7.52
C ARG A 180 28.89 6.54 6.81
N LEU A 181 29.27 7.59 6.12
CA LEU A 181 28.36 8.45 5.34
C LEU A 181 27.78 7.70 4.13
N LYS A 182 28.65 7.06 3.34
CA LYS A 182 28.24 6.19 2.23
C LYS A 182 27.37 5.02 2.72
N GLY A 183 27.61 4.55 3.95
CA GLY A 183 26.80 3.53 4.62
C GLY A 183 25.37 4.00 4.91
N ALA A 184 25.18 5.27 5.26
CA ALA A 184 23.88 5.89 5.54
C ALA A 184 23.01 6.01 4.29
N MET A 185 23.60 6.25 3.14
CA MET A 185 22.91 6.25 1.84
C MET A 185 22.46 4.85 1.51
N LYS A 186 21.18 4.52 1.76
CA LYS A 186 20.67 3.12 1.68
C LYS A 186 20.47 2.64 0.25
N LYS A 187 19.98 3.51 -0.63
CA LYS A 187 19.55 3.19 -1.99
C LYS A 187 20.60 3.54 -3.05
N THR A 188 21.44 4.53 -2.79
CA THR A 188 22.50 5.02 -3.68
C THR A 188 23.82 4.37 -3.31
N LYS A 189 24.33 3.48 -4.14
CA LYS A 189 25.55 2.73 -3.89
C LYS A 189 26.52 2.82 -5.06
N GLU A 190 27.79 3.02 -4.76
CA GLU A 190 28.87 2.92 -5.73
C GLU A 190 29.21 1.46 -6.03
N LYS A 191 29.81 1.20 -7.20
CA LYS A 191 30.30 -0.11 -7.58
C LYS A 191 31.54 -0.45 -6.75
N SER A 192 31.42 -1.39 -5.80
CA SER A 192 32.54 -1.86 -4.99
C SER A 192 32.39 -3.34 -4.65
N LEU A 193 33.47 -3.99 -4.23
CA LEU A 193 33.46 -5.40 -3.78
C LEU A 193 32.46 -5.62 -2.62
N ARG A 194 32.30 -4.64 -1.72
CA ARG A 194 31.32 -4.69 -0.61
C ARG A 194 29.87 -4.61 -1.08
N ASN A 195 29.63 -4.04 -2.25
CA ASN A 195 28.30 -3.82 -2.82
C ASN A 195 28.02 -4.75 -4.02
N PHE A 196 28.74 -5.88 -4.13
CA PHE A 196 28.63 -6.79 -5.29
C PHE A 196 27.20 -7.25 -5.56
N PHE A 197 26.41 -7.50 -4.52
CA PHE A 197 25.00 -7.91 -4.62
C PHE A 197 24.01 -6.73 -4.67
N LYS A 198 24.49 -5.47 -4.54
CA LYS A 198 23.62 -4.29 -4.57
C LYS A 198 23.66 -3.65 -5.95
N SER A 199 22.51 -3.14 -6.37
CA SER A 199 22.43 -2.38 -7.62
C SER A 199 23.12 -1.03 -7.46
N ALA A 200 24.14 -0.77 -8.28
CA ALA A 200 24.81 0.54 -8.36
C ALA A 200 24.14 1.47 -9.39
N ASN A 201 22.86 1.31 -9.67
CA ASN A 201 22.16 2.18 -10.61
C ASN A 201 21.90 3.55 -10.00
N TYR A 202 22.17 4.60 -10.79
CA TYR A 202 21.76 5.94 -10.42
C TYR A 202 20.25 6.10 -10.63
N ILE A 203 19.55 6.52 -9.60
CA ILE A 203 18.13 6.87 -9.62
C ILE A 203 18.00 8.16 -8.80
N GLU A 204 17.68 9.27 -9.47
CA GLU A 204 17.64 10.61 -8.88
C GLU A 204 16.80 10.67 -7.60
N LYS A 205 15.58 10.13 -7.65
CA LYS A 205 14.70 10.06 -6.47
C LYS A 205 15.36 9.35 -5.27
N ASN A 206 16.06 8.24 -5.53
CA ASN A 206 16.76 7.51 -4.46
C ASN A 206 17.93 8.32 -3.90
N TYR A 207 18.61 9.05 -4.77
CA TYR A 207 19.72 9.91 -4.38
C TYR A 207 19.23 11.08 -3.53
N ASP A 208 18.12 11.71 -3.91
CA ASP A 208 17.52 12.77 -3.11
C ASP A 208 17.12 12.28 -1.71
N GLU A 209 16.48 11.12 -1.63
CA GLU A 209 16.16 10.52 -0.34
C GLU A 209 17.42 10.20 0.49
N ASP A 210 18.47 9.69 -0.15
CA ASP A 210 19.73 9.37 0.51
C ASP A 210 20.53 10.61 0.97
N LYS A 211 20.35 11.78 0.34
CA LYS A 211 20.89 13.06 0.85
C LYS A 211 20.32 13.40 2.22
N PHE A 212 19.01 13.22 2.42
CA PHE A 212 18.41 13.41 3.74
C PHE A 212 18.97 12.41 4.76
N LEU A 213 19.09 11.12 4.40
CA LEU A 213 19.66 10.13 5.29
C LEU A 213 21.13 10.41 5.65
N LEU A 214 21.88 11.06 4.77
CA LEU A 214 23.24 11.48 5.04
C LEU A 214 23.27 12.59 6.11
N VAL A 215 22.41 13.61 5.97
CA VAL A 215 22.27 14.68 6.97
C VAL A 215 21.74 14.12 8.29
N ASP A 216 20.72 13.25 8.25
CA ASP A 216 20.21 12.57 9.43
C ASP A 216 21.31 11.80 10.17
N LYS A 217 22.27 11.22 9.42
CA LYS A 217 23.38 10.50 10.03
C LYS A 217 24.34 11.41 10.81
N TYR A 218 24.48 12.64 10.35
CA TYR A 218 25.20 13.68 11.09
C TYR A 218 24.43 14.08 12.36
N ASN A 219 23.12 14.33 12.22
CA ASN A 219 22.26 14.69 13.33
C ASN A 219 22.22 13.60 14.42
N GLU A 220 22.16 12.32 14.04
CA GLU A 220 22.28 11.19 14.98
C GLU A 220 23.61 11.17 15.76
N LYS A 221 24.63 11.87 15.30
CA LYS A 221 25.95 11.93 15.91
C LYS A 221 26.25 13.25 16.60
N GLY A 222 25.26 14.12 16.71
CA GLY A 222 25.33 15.40 17.39
C GLY A 222 25.64 16.60 16.50
N PHE A 223 25.82 16.39 15.22
CA PHE A 223 26.09 17.49 14.29
C PHE A 223 24.79 18.10 13.78
N ARG A 224 24.16 18.90 14.63
CA ARG A 224 22.85 19.51 14.37
C ARG A 224 22.84 20.42 13.15
N ASP A 225 23.92 21.17 12.93
CA ASP A 225 24.02 22.17 11.88
C ASP A 225 24.65 21.61 10.59
N ALA A 226 24.77 20.27 10.52
CA ALA A 226 25.32 19.63 9.33
C ALA A 226 24.42 19.87 8.11
N VAL A 227 25.02 20.29 7.03
CA VAL A 227 24.33 20.63 5.79
C VAL A 227 25.15 20.21 4.57
N ILE A 228 24.48 19.84 3.50
CA ILE A 228 25.08 19.67 2.18
C ILE A 228 25.15 21.06 1.54
N LEU A 229 26.36 21.57 1.33
CA LEU A 229 26.59 22.86 0.71
C LEU A 229 26.32 22.82 -0.79
N SER A 230 26.78 21.76 -1.43
CA SER A 230 26.55 21.53 -2.85
C SER A 230 26.63 20.04 -3.18
N ASP A 231 25.92 19.64 -4.22
CA ASP A 231 26.05 18.32 -4.80
C ASP A 231 26.01 18.38 -6.32
N SER A 232 26.70 17.45 -6.97
CA SER A 232 26.69 17.34 -8.42
C SER A 232 26.82 15.89 -8.87
N VAL A 233 26.15 15.59 -9.99
CA VAL A 233 26.22 14.30 -10.65
C VAL A 233 26.87 14.50 -12.02
N VAL A 234 28.09 14.03 -12.16
CA VAL A 234 28.90 14.23 -13.37
C VAL A 234 28.92 12.94 -14.18
N GLN A 235 28.48 13.02 -15.43
CA GLN A 235 28.54 11.91 -16.36
C GLN A 235 29.97 11.76 -16.89
N ILE A 236 30.60 10.62 -16.58
CA ILE A 236 31.97 10.30 -17.03
C ILE A 236 32.00 9.41 -18.26
N SER A 237 30.89 8.72 -18.55
CA SER A 237 30.70 7.93 -19.76
C SER A 237 29.19 7.77 -20.03
N PRO A 238 28.78 7.28 -21.23
CA PRO A 238 27.36 7.04 -21.53
C PRO A 238 26.61 6.13 -20.56
N LYS A 239 27.33 5.40 -19.71
CA LYS A 239 26.78 4.40 -18.78
C LYS A 239 27.17 4.64 -17.31
N ARG A 240 27.96 5.68 -17.01
CA ARG A 240 28.51 5.90 -15.66
C ARG A 240 28.49 7.35 -15.24
N VAL A 241 28.21 7.57 -13.96
CA VAL A 241 28.29 8.88 -13.29
C VAL A 241 29.18 8.79 -12.06
N LYS A 242 29.80 9.93 -11.71
CA LYS A 242 30.37 10.18 -10.38
C LYS A 242 29.48 11.18 -9.65
N ILE A 243 29.32 10.98 -8.34
CA ILE A 243 28.56 11.88 -7.48
C ILE A 243 29.54 12.60 -6.57
N TYR A 244 29.46 13.91 -6.54
CA TYR A 244 30.23 14.76 -5.65
C TYR A 244 29.27 15.39 -4.64
N ILE A 245 29.61 15.33 -3.36
CA ILE A 245 28.80 15.88 -2.26
C ILE A 245 29.75 16.67 -1.37
N ASP A 246 29.53 17.96 -1.23
CA ASP A 246 30.28 18.81 -0.34
C ASP A 246 29.46 19.10 0.91
N VAL A 247 29.97 18.74 2.09
CA VAL A 247 29.27 18.85 3.35
C VAL A 247 29.98 19.81 4.30
N GLN A 248 29.17 20.52 5.07
CA GLN A 248 29.65 21.27 6.23
C GLN A 248 29.11 20.57 7.48
N GLU A 249 30.02 20.07 8.33
CA GLU A 249 29.64 19.27 9.50
C GLU A 249 29.05 20.11 10.64
N GLY A 250 29.52 21.34 10.80
CA GLY A 250 29.18 22.18 11.96
C GLY A 250 29.81 21.69 13.27
N ASN A 251 29.33 22.21 14.37
CA ASN A 251 29.76 21.79 15.71
C ASN A 251 29.01 20.54 16.17
N LYS A 252 29.67 19.79 17.04
CA LYS A 252 29.04 18.66 17.72
C LYS A 252 28.40 19.14 19.01
N TYR A 253 27.10 18.93 19.16
CA TYR A 253 26.32 19.40 20.30
C TYR A 253 26.04 18.30 21.33
N TYR A 254 25.86 18.70 22.58
CA TYR A 254 25.51 17.86 23.72
C TYR A 254 24.34 18.47 24.48
N PHE A 255 23.49 17.65 25.08
CA PHE A 255 22.44 18.12 25.98
C PHE A 255 23.09 18.69 27.25
N ASN A 256 22.71 19.90 27.64
CA ASN A 256 23.17 20.55 28.87
C ASN A 256 22.09 20.51 29.95
N ASN A 257 21.06 21.34 29.87
CA ASN A 257 19.99 21.38 30.83
C ASN A 257 18.68 20.93 30.18
N ILE A 258 17.93 20.07 30.88
CA ILE A 258 16.61 19.59 30.42
C ILE A 258 15.60 20.02 31.47
N THR A 259 14.64 20.82 31.05
CA THR A 259 13.61 21.39 31.91
C THR A 259 12.23 21.11 31.37
N TRP A 260 11.27 20.94 32.29
CA TRP A 260 9.88 20.69 31.97
C TRP A 260 9.05 21.88 32.45
N VAL A 261 8.12 22.33 31.64
CA VAL A 261 7.23 23.47 31.96
C VAL A 261 5.80 23.10 31.58
N GLY A 262 4.87 23.31 32.54
CA GLY A 262 3.44 23.03 32.35
C GLY A 262 3.03 21.60 32.70
N ASN A 263 3.95 20.76 33.20
CA ASN A 263 3.66 19.42 33.68
C ASN A 263 3.10 19.43 35.10
N THR A 264 1.78 19.31 35.25
CA THR A 264 1.09 19.29 36.55
C THR A 264 0.71 17.88 36.99
N ILE A 265 0.54 16.95 36.05
CA ILE A 265 0.11 15.56 36.28
C ILE A 265 1.30 14.67 36.67
N TYR A 266 2.42 14.80 35.96
CA TYR A 266 3.61 14.03 36.23
C TYR A 266 4.75 14.94 36.67
N SER A 267 5.54 14.50 37.66
CA SER A 267 6.71 15.25 38.10
C SER A 267 7.79 15.28 37.01
N SER A 268 8.60 16.32 37.02
CA SER A 268 9.72 16.46 36.08
C SER A 268 10.71 15.29 36.15
N ASP A 269 10.87 14.67 37.31
CA ASP A 269 11.75 13.50 37.49
C ASP A 269 11.21 12.29 36.72
N VAL A 270 9.92 11.99 36.85
CA VAL A 270 9.25 10.89 36.12
C VAL A 270 9.37 11.10 34.61
N LEU A 271 9.09 12.31 34.13
CA LEU A 271 9.18 12.64 32.72
C LEU A 271 10.62 12.52 32.19
N SER A 272 11.61 12.94 33.00
CA SER A 272 13.02 12.84 32.65
C SER A 272 13.52 11.39 32.64
N ASP A 273 13.08 10.55 33.57
CA ASP A 273 13.39 9.13 33.59
C ASP A 273 12.84 8.42 32.34
N VAL A 274 11.61 8.72 31.96
CA VAL A 274 11.00 8.16 30.75
C VAL A 274 11.68 8.70 29.49
N LEU A 275 12.01 9.99 29.44
CA LEU A 275 12.74 10.57 28.30
C LEU A 275 14.10 9.89 28.09
N ASN A 276 14.74 9.48 29.18
CA ASN A 276 16.03 8.78 29.20
C ASN A 276 17.15 9.49 28.43
N ILE A 277 17.17 10.81 28.50
CA ILE A 277 18.23 11.68 27.97
C ILE A 277 18.81 12.46 29.15
N LYS A 278 20.14 12.49 29.26
CA LYS A 278 20.84 13.10 30.39
C LYS A 278 21.75 14.24 29.94
N LYS A 279 22.07 15.12 30.86
CA LYS A 279 23.10 16.13 30.67
C LYS A 279 24.42 15.48 30.26
N GLY A 280 25.02 15.99 29.18
CA GLY A 280 26.27 15.46 28.60
C GLY A 280 26.07 14.41 27.52
N ASP A 281 24.84 13.92 27.30
CA ASP A 281 24.55 13.03 26.19
C ASP A 281 24.70 13.78 24.86
N VAL A 282 25.14 13.04 23.84
CA VAL A 282 25.26 13.60 22.49
C VAL A 282 23.88 13.98 21.98
N TYR A 283 23.74 15.21 21.51
CA TYR A 283 22.49 15.66 20.91
C TYR A 283 22.09 14.79 19.73
N ASN A 284 20.84 14.34 19.74
CA ASN A 284 20.27 13.54 18.68
C ASN A 284 18.76 13.86 18.57
N SER A 285 18.42 14.68 17.58
CA SER A 285 17.04 15.14 17.38
C SER A 285 16.07 14.00 17.07
N LYS A 286 16.53 13.00 16.33
CA LYS A 286 15.73 11.82 16.01
C LYS A 286 15.41 10.99 17.26
N TYR A 287 16.43 10.70 18.07
CA TYR A 287 16.24 9.99 19.33
C TYR A 287 15.35 10.76 20.29
N LEU A 288 15.52 12.09 20.37
CA LEU A 288 14.64 12.95 21.15
C LEU A 288 13.19 12.81 20.68
N GLY A 289 12.93 12.87 19.38
CA GLY A 289 11.58 12.68 18.82
C GLY A 289 10.99 11.30 19.10
N GLU A 290 11.81 10.25 18.98
CA GLU A 290 11.43 8.87 19.30
C GLU A 290 11.03 8.77 20.79
N ARG A 291 11.86 9.23 21.70
CA ARG A 291 11.59 9.19 23.15
C ARG A 291 10.43 10.08 23.57
N MET A 292 10.17 11.16 22.85
CA MET A 292 9.03 12.04 23.16
C MET A 292 7.70 11.47 22.67
N THR A 293 7.64 10.84 21.48
CA THR A 293 6.35 10.57 20.82
C THR A 293 6.22 9.22 20.13
N SER A 294 7.33 8.61 19.64
CA SER A 294 7.23 7.49 18.69
C SER A 294 7.44 6.12 19.31
N ASP A 295 8.25 6.02 20.36
CA ASP A 295 8.53 4.76 21.04
C ASP A 295 7.30 4.24 21.79
N ASP A 296 7.22 2.94 22.00
CA ASP A 296 6.13 2.32 22.77
C ASP A 296 6.07 2.85 24.22
N ASP A 297 7.23 3.24 24.78
CA ASP A 297 7.39 3.84 26.11
C ASP A 297 7.71 5.35 26.06
N ALA A 298 7.29 6.04 25.00
CA ALA A 298 7.50 7.48 24.84
C ALA A 298 6.80 8.30 25.93
N VAL A 299 7.33 9.48 26.22
CA VAL A 299 6.75 10.40 27.23
C VAL A 299 5.29 10.73 26.91
N SER A 300 4.93 10.94 25.64
CA SER A 300 3.54 11.20 25.25
C SER A 300 2.58 10.06 25.63
N ASN A 301 3.07 8.81 25.66
CA ASN A 301 2.25 7.65 25.98
C ASN A 301 1.84 7.61 27.46
N LEU A 302 2.63 8.18 28.38
CA LEU A 302 2.23 8.35 29.77
C LEU A 302 0.92 9.15 29.86
N TYR A 303 0.83 10.23 29.12
CA TYR A 303 -0.37 11.07 29.07
C TYR A 303 -1.51 10.37 28.35
N GLN A 304 -1.25 9.84 27.15
CA GLN A 304 -2.28 9.24 26.31
C GLN A 304 -2.87 7.95 26.90
N ASN A 305 -2.09 7.18 27.67
CA ASN A 305 -2.60 5.98 28.33
C ASN A 305 -3.46 6.29 29.56
N ASN A 306 -3.44 7.55 30.02
CA ASN A 306 -4.23 8.01 31.14
C ASN A 306 -5.30 9.03 30.72
N GLY A 307 -5.77 8.97 29.50
CA GLY A 307 -6.88 9.78 29.01
C GLY A 307 -6.49 11.13 28.41
N TYR A 308 -5.26 11.59 28.52
CA TYR A 308 -4.84 12.91 28.03
C TYR A 308 -4.56 12.90 26.52
N LEU A 309 -5.59 12.60 25.74
CA LEU A 309 -5.52 12.55 24.27
C LEU A 309 -5.02 13.86 23.67
N PHE A 310 -5.38 14.98 24.26
CA PHE A 310 -5.05 16.33 23.76
C PHE A 310 -3.70 16.83 24.21
N SER A 311 -2.94 16.02 24.96
CA SER A 311 -1.62 16.40 25.42
C SER A 311 -0.65 16.64 24.27
N ARG A 312 0.19 17.66 24.41
CA ARG A 312 1.24 18.00 23.46
C ARG A 312 2.53 18.31 24.18
N LEU A 313 3.60 17.78 23.65
CA LEU A 313 4.98 18.02 24.10
C LEU A 313 5.67 18.87 23.04
N VAL A 314 6.10 20.07 23.41
CA VAL A 314 6.77 21.01 22.52
C VAL A 314 8.20 21.23 23.00
N PRO A 315 9.20 20.61 22.34
CA PRO A 315 10.60 20.83 22.66
C PRO A 315 11.02 22.22 22.18
N VAL A 316 11.63 22.98 23.04
CA VAL A 316 12.26 24.28 22.74
C VAL A 316 13.74 24.15 23.02
N GLU A 317 14.54 24.27 21.98
CA GLU A 317 15.99 24.13 22.04
C GLU A 317 16.65 25.52 22.06
N THR A 318 17.59 25.71 22.97
CA THR A 318 18.38 26.93 23.06
C THR A 318 19.85 26.58 23.11
N ILE A 319 20.64 27.13 22.20
CA ILE A 319 22.10 26.95 22.17
C ILE A 319 22.70 27.69 23.38
N SER A 320 23.53 26.99 24.13
CA SER A 320 24.24 27.50 25.32
C SER A 320 25.73 27.28 25.13
N GLY A 321 26.48 28.36 24.90
CA GLY A 321 27.90 28.25 24.56
C GLY A 321 28.13 27.77 23.12
N GLU A 322 29.25 27.09 22.86
CA GLU A 322 29.66 26.68 21.52
C GLU A 322 29.16 25.28 21.11
N ASP A 323 28.87 24.41 22.09
CA ASP A 323 28.65 22.98 21.86
C ASP A 323 27.50 22.37 22.69
N SER A 324 26.70 23.19 23.34
CA SER A 324 25.69 22.73 24.28
C SER A 324 24.28 23.21 23.92
N ILE A 325 23.29 22.36 24.15
CA ILE A 325 21.86 22.64 23.92
C ILE A 325 21.11 22.48 25.23
N ASN A 326 20.42 23.54 25.66
CA ASN A 326 19.39 23.45 26.68
C ASN A 326 18.07 23.07 26.03
N LEU A 327 17.41 22.08 26.59
CA LEU A 327 16.10 21.60 26.15
C LEU A 327 15.04 21.99 27.19
N GLU A 328 14.11 22.84 26.81
CA GLU A 328 12.90 23.10 27.58
C GLU A 328 11.72 22.41 26.91
N VAL A 329 11.14 21.41 27.57
CA VAL A 329 9.96 20.73 27.07
C VAL A 329 8.71 21.37 27.67
N ARG A 330 7.95 22.04 26.82
CA ARG A 330 6.65 22.64 27.21
C ARG A 330 5.56 21.59 27.04
N VAL A 331 4.92 21.29 28.16
CA VAL A 331 3.83 20.32 28.21
C VAL A 331 2.50 21.05 28.23
N VAL A 332 1.66 20.77 27.27
CA VAL A 332 0.26 21.18 27.28
C VAL A 332 -0.55 19.92 27.54
N GLU A 333 -1.02 19.72 28.77
CA GLU A 333 -1.66 18.47 29.19
C GLU A 333 -3.07 18.31 28.61
N GLY A 334 -3.84 19.38 28.55
CA GLY A 334 -5.21 19.36 28.04
C GLY A 334 -6.19 18.61 28.97
N PRO A 335 -7.46 18.52 28.60
CA PRO A 335 -8.45 17.74 29.34
C PRO A 335 -8.30 16.24 29.08
N GLN A 336 -8.77 15.41 29.99
CA GLN A 336 -8.93 13.98 29.74
C GLN A 336 -10.06 13.73 28.74
N ALA A 337 -9.88 12.73 27.92
CA ALA A 337 -10.86 12.25 26.93
C ALA A 337 -11.41 10.88 27.35
N THR A 338 -12.68 10.66 27.06
CA THR A 338 -13.37 9.39 27.19
C THR A 338 -13.73 8.85 25.79
N ILE A 339 -13.79 7.54 25.66
CA ILE A 339 -14.25 6.89 24.44
C ILE A 339 -15.76 7.02 24.36
N ASN A 340 -16.27 7.71 23.33
CA ASN A 340 -17.71 7.86 23.13
C ASN A 340 -18.28 6.62 22.40
N LYS A 341 -17.65 6.20 21.29
CA LYS A 341 -18.07 5.03 20.52
C LYS A 341 -16.87 4.24 20.03
N VAL A 342 -17.07 2.92 19.89
CA VAL A 342 -16.15 2.03 19.19
C VAL A 342 -16.82 1.54 17.92
N ILE A 343 -16.28 1.93 16.79
CA ILE A 343 -16.83 1.69 15.45
C ILE A 343 -15.96 0.65 14.75
N ILE A 344 -16.58 -0.40 14.24
CA ILE A 344 -15.91 -1.46 13.48
C ILE A 344 -16.39 -1.40 12.03
N LYS A 345 -15.45 -1.43 11.08
CA LYS A 345 -15.75 -1.38 9.64
C LYS A 345 -15.00 -2.47 8.91
N GLY A 346 -15.61 -3.03 7.85
CA GLY A 346 -14.96 -3.99 6.95
C GLY A 346 -15.12 -5.46 7.33
N ASN A 347 -15.89 -5.77 8.37
CA ASN A 347 -16.20 -7.14 8.80
C ASN A 347 -17.42 -7.68 8.03
N ASN A 348 -17.21 -8.14 6.80
CA ASN A 348 -18.29 -8.61 5.93
C ASN A 348 -18.69 -10.07 6.18
N ARG A 349 -17.81 -10.85 6.82
CA ARG A 349 -17.99 -12.29 7.11
C ARG A 349 -18.01 -12.56 8.59
N THR A 350 -17.11 -11.93 9.34
CA THR A 350 -16.94 -12.11 10.77
C THR A 350 -17.98 -11.30 11.52
N HIS A 351 -18.72 -11.93 12.41
CA HIS A 351 -19.73 -11.25 13.23
C HIS A 351 -19.08 -10.24 14.17
N GLU A 352 -19.72 -9.09 14.35
CA GLU A 352 -19.19 -7.99 15.15
C GLU A 352 -18.88 -8.37 16.61
N HIS A 353 -19.70 -9.23 17.23
CA HIS A 353 -19.46 -9.71 18.59
C HIS A 353 -18.15 -10.49 18.75
N VAL A 354 -17.68 -11.16 17.68
CA VAL A 354 -16.41 -11.90 17.65
C VAL A 354 -15.23 -10.92 17.72
N ILE A 355 -15.38 -9.76 17.10
CA ILE A 355 -14.37 -8.71 17.11
C ILE A 355 -14.41 -7.98 18.45
N ARG A 356 -15.59 -7.54 18.90
CA ARG A 356 -15.75 -6.75 20.12
C ARG A 356 -15.23 -7.45 21.37
N ARG A 357 -15.34 -8.78 21.46
CA ARG A 357 -14.83 -9.54 22.60
C ARG A 357 -13.30 -9.59 22.72
N GLU A 358 -12.59 -9.26 21.66
CA GLU A 358 -11.12 -9.19 21.65
C GLU A 358 -10.60 -7.74 21.88
N LEU A 359 -11.49 -6.76 21.97
CA LEU A 359 -11.11 -5.37 22.21
C LEU A 359 -10.90 -5.09 23.70
N TYR A 360 -9.97 -4.19 23.99
CA TYR A 360 -9.66 -3.67 25.32
C TYR A 360 -10.17 -2.24 25.52
N VAL A 361 -10.93 -1.72 24.58
CA VAL A 361 -11.49 -0.36 24.58
C VAL A 361 -13.01 -0.42 24.55
N TYR A 362 -13.65 0.28 25.47
CA TYR A 362 -15.10 0.28 25.62
C TYR A 362 -15.65 1.70 25.71
N PRO A 363 -16.88 1.94 25.20
CA PRO A 363 -17.53 3.24 25.37
C PRO A 363 -17.67 3.62 26.86
N GLY A 364 -17.36 4.88 27.19
CA GLY A 364 -17.41 5.44 28.55
C GLY A 364 -16.11 5.28 29.34
N GLU A 365 -15.13 4.52 28.88
CA GLU A 365 -13.81 4.43 29.51
C GLU A 365 -12.90 5.58 29.09
N LEU A 366 -11.86 5.82 29.89
CA LEU A 366 -10.83 6.79 29.54
C LEU A 366 -10.10 6.34 28.27
N PHE A 367 -9.71 7.32 27.46
CA PHE A 367 -8.87 7.06 26.32
C PHE A 367 -7.53 6.43 26.75
N SER A 368 -7.14 5.35 26.12
CA SER A 368 -5.86 4.68 26.31
C SER A 368 -5.29 4.26 24.96
N ARG A 369 -4.17 4.86 24.61
CA ARG A 369 -3.44 4.49 23.37
C ARG A 369 -2.96 3.05 23.43
N GLU A 370 -2.47 2.63 24.59
CA GLU A 370 -1.99 1.25 24.79
C GLU A 370 -3.09 0.23 24.53
N ASP A 371 -4.30 0.47 25.07
CA ASP A 371 -5.43 -0.46 24.90
C ASP A 371 -5.94 -0.49 23.45
N ILE A 372 -5.87 0.64 22.73
CA ILE A 372 -6.20 0.70 21.31
C ILE A 372 -5.19 -0.14 20.49
N ILE A 373 -3.89 0.04 20.74
CA ILE A 373 -2.83 -0.72 20.07
C ILE A 373 -2.91 -2.21 20.44
N ARG A 374 -3.17 -2.51 21.71
CA ARG A 374 -3.37 -3.88 22.17
C ARG A 374 -4.56 -4.54 21.48
N SER A 375 -5.67 -3.82 21.37
CA SER A 375 -6.85 -4.27 20.63
C SER A 375 -6.54 -4.58 19.16
N ALA A 376 -5.82 -3.69 18.48
CA ALA A 376 -5.41 -3.90 17.10
C ALA A 376 -4.49 -5.13 16.95
N ARG A 377 -3.59 -5.35 17.90
CA ARG A 377 -2.71 -6.53 17.93
C ARG A 377 -3.50 -7.83 18.15
N GLU A 378 -4.50 -7.84 19.03
CA GLU A 378 -5.35 -9.01 19.22
C GLU A 378 -6.20 -9.32 17.98
N LEU A 379 -6.73 -8.28 17.30
CA LEU A 379 -7.43 -8.46 16.03
C LEU A 379 -6.51 -9.05 14.94
N ALA A 380 -5.24 -8.64 14.90
CA ALA A 380 -4.25 -9.22 14.00
C ALA A 380 -3.97 -10.70 14.33
N ASN A 381 -3.87 -11.04 15.62
CA ASN A 381 -3.61 -12.38 16.11
C ASN A 381 -4.76 -13.36 15.82
N MET A 382 -5.99 -12.89 15.68
CA MET A 382 -7.13 -13.73 15.29
C MET A 382 -6.90 -14.41 13.92
N GLY A 383 -6.11 -13.80 13.05
CA GLY A 383 -5.80 -14.31 11.72
C GLY A 383 -6.94 -14.19 10.70
N HIS A 384 -8.06 -13.56 11.04
CA HIS A 384 -9.18 -13.32 10.12
C HIS A 384 -9.01 -12.06 9.28
N PHE A 385 -8.13 -11.17 9.72
CA PHE A 385 -7.88 -9.86 9.11
C PHE A 385 -6.45 -9.75 8.59
N ASP A 386 -6.24 -8.87 7.61
CA ASP A 386 -4.91 -8.53 7.13
C ASP A 386 -4.21 -7.62 8.13
N PRO A 387 -3.12 -8.08 8.80
CA PRO A 387 -2.45 -7.31 9.85
C PRO A 387 -1.89 -5.96 9.38
N GLU A 388 -1.52 -5.86 8.09
CA GLU A 388 -0.97 -4.62 7.52
C GLU A 388 -2.05 -3.55 7.29
N GLN A 389 -3.31 -3.95 7.28
CA GLN A 389 -4.45 -3.09 7.01
C GLN A 389 -5.33 -2.84 8.24
N ILE A 390 -4.94 -3.35 9.41
CA ILE A 390 -5.61 -3.00 10.67
C ILE A 390 -5.06 -1.66 11.14
N GLN A 391 -5.82 -0.60 10.91
CA GLN A 391 -5.44 0.75 11.35
C GLN A 391 -6.53 1.28 12.28
N PRO A 392 -6.22 1.37 13.60
CA PRO A 392 -7.09 2.11 14.51
C PRO A 392 -6.97 3.61 14.20
N ASP A 393 -8.09 4.28 14.13
CA ASP A 393 -8.18 5.71 13.86
C ASP A 393 -9.13 6.36 14.85
N LEU A 394 -9.03 7.68 14.99
CA LEU A 394 -9.91 8.49 15.85
C LEU A 394 -10.84 9.32 14.98
N ALA A 395 -12.12 9.28 15.31
CA ALA A 395 -13.14 10.08 14.67
C ALA A 395 -13.89 10.92 15.69
N ASN A 396 -14.57 11.98 15.23
CA ASN A 396 -15.42 12.84 16.05
C ASN A 396 -14.72 13.32 17.34
N VAL A 397 -13.41 13.63 17.22
CA VAL A 397 -12.60 14.11 18.34
C VAL A 397 -13.09 15.48 18.77
N ASN A 398 -13.57 15.60 20.02
CA ASN A 398 -14.09 16.83 20.56
C ASN A 398 -13.34 17.18 21.87
N ALA A 399 -12.51 18.22 21.80
CA ALA A 399 -11.71 18.65 22.93
C ALA A 399 -12.55 19.34 24.01
N GLU A 400 -13.65 20.02 23.66
CA GLU A 400 -14.54 20.70 24.61
C GLU A 400 -15.37 19.69 25.41
N ALA A 401 -15.89 18.66 24.73
CA ALA A 401 -16.64 17.59 25.38
C ALA A 401 -15.75 16.53 26.04
N GLY A 402 -14.44 16.53 25.77
CA GLY A 402 -13.52 15.51 26.24
C GLY A 402 -13.88 14.11 25.71
N THR A 403 -14.24 13.98 24.42
CA THR A 403 -14.67 12.71 23.84
C THR A 403 -14.02 12.42 22.49
N ALA A 404 -13.85 11.13 22.19
CA ALA A 404 -13.41 10.66 20.88
C ALA A 404 -14.05 9.31 20.53
N ASP A 405 -14.32 9.08 19.25
CA ASP A 405 -14.73 7.78 18.74
C ASP A 405 -13.49 7.01 18.26
N VAL A 406 -13.40 5.72 18.59
CA VAL A 406 -12.34 4.84 18.10
C VAL A 406 -12.87 4.03 16.92
N VAL A 407 -12.19 4.06 15.80
CA VAL A 407 -12.58 3.35 14.58
C VAL A 407 -11.55 2.28 14.26
N PHE A 408 -11.99 1.02 14.17
CA PHE A 408 -11.18 -0.06 13.66
C PHE A 408 -11.60 -0.38 12.22
N SER A 409 -10.78 -0.01 11.26
CA SER A 409 -10.96 -0.38 9.85
C SER A 409 -10.23 -1.70 9.59
N LEU A 410 -10.98 -2.71 9.15
CA LEU A 410 -10.51 -4.08 8.99
C LEU A 410 -10.65 -4.51 7.54
N VAL A 411 -9.74 -5.33 7.07
CA VAL A 411 -9.85 -6.00 5.77
C VAL A 411 -9.76 -7.50 6.01
N GLU A 412 -10.84 -8.22 5.72
CA GLU A 412 -10.89 -9.66 5.91
C GLU A 412 -10.05 -10.39 4.86
N LYS A 413 -9.30 -11.39 5.30
CA LYS A 413 -8.55 -12.29 4.42
C LYS A 413 -9.06 -13.71 4.52
N ALA A 414 -8.93 -14.45 3.41
CA ALA A 414 -9.14 -15.88 3.43
C ALA A 414 -8.04 -16.55 4.26
N ASN A 415 -8.43 -17.31 5.26
CA ASN A 415 -7.50 -17.95 6.19
C ASN A 415 -7.71 -19.48 6.28
N ASP A 416 -8.54 -20.01 5.40
CA ASP A 416 -8.74 -21.44 5.26
C ASP A 416 -7.47 -22.08 4.67
N LYS A 417 -7.06 -23.19 5.23
CA LYS A 417 -5.80 -23.85 4.87
C LYS A 417 -6.08 -25.23 4.30
N ILE A 418 -5.40 -25.53 3.19
CA ILE A 418 -5.29 -26.87 2.62
C ILE A 418 -3.85 -27.30 2.80
N GLU A 419 -3.63 -28.36 3.57
CA GLU A 419 -2.30 -28.91 3.84
C GLU A 419 -2.17 -30.24 3.10
N LEU A 420 -1.19 -30.32 2.22
CA LEU A 420 -0.80 -31.56 1.55
C LEU A 420 0.61 -31.91 2.02
N SER A 421 0.78 -33.09 2.58
CA SER A 421 2.12 -33.55 2.94
C SER A 421 2.36 -34.98 2.47
N GLY A 422 3.60 -35.27 2.10
CA GLY A 422 4.07 -36.58 1.72
C GLY A 422 5.43 -36.83 2.34
N GLY A 423 5.63 -38.04 2.83
CA GLY A 423 6.89 -38.46 3.39
C GLY A 423 7.20 -39.90 3.01
N TRP A 424 8.50 -40.26 2.97
CA TRP A 424 8.95 -41.61 2.79
C TRP A 424 9.77 -42.03 4.02
N GLY A 425 9.40 -43.16 4.62
CA GLY A 425 10.09 -43.73 5.75
C GLY A 425 9.74 -45.22 5.91
N ALA A 426 10.68 -46.01 6.44
CA ALA A 426 10.53 -47.45 6.62
C ALA A 426 10.05 -48.20 5.37
N GLY A 427 10.48 -47.79 4.17
CA GLY A 427 10.10 -48.42 2.90
C GLY A 427 8.67 -48.10 2.42
N MET A 428 7.98 -47.12 3.02
CA MET A 428 6.61 -46.77 2.69
C MET A 428 6.46 -45.28 2.41
N ILE A 429 5.51 -44.92 1.55
CA ILE A 429 5.08 -43.55 1.31
C ILE A 429 3.85 -43.27 2.17
N ILE A 430 3.89 -42.19 2.93
CA ILE A 430 2.77 -41.69 3.73
C ILE A 430 2.33 -40.37 3.13
N GLY A 431 1.05 -40.28 2.79
CA GLY A 431 0.41 -39.06 2.35
C GLY A 431 -0.58 -38.54 3.37
N SER A 432 -0.69 -37.22 3.55
CA SER A 432 -1.76 -36.62 4.34
C SER A 432 -2.38 -35.43 3.64
N VAL A 433 -3.67 -35.26 3.86
CA VAL A 433 -4.47 -34.10 3.44
C VAL A 433 -5.13 -33.52 4.68
N GLY A 434 -4.94 -32.23 4.92
CA GLY A 434 -5.60 -31.47 5.97
C GLY A 434 -6.40 -30.31 5.38
N LEU A 435 -7.60 -30.11 5.89
CA LEU A 435 -8.46 -28.95 5.60
C LEU A 435 -8.74 -28.26 6.92
N THR A 436 -8.45 -26.98 7.03
CA THR A 436 -8.71 -26.18 8.24
C THR A 436 -9.48 -24.92 7.87
N PHE A 437 -10.64 -24.75 8.47
CA PHE A 437 -11.52 -23.60 8.32
C PHE A 437 -11.49 -22.80 9.61
N THR A 438 -11.06 -21.54 9.56
CA THR A 438 -10.72 -20.76 10.76
C THR A 438 -11.80 -19.83 11.26
N ASN A 439 -12.76 -19.47 10.45
CA ASN A 439 -13.88 -18.62 10.85
C ASN A 439 -15.21 -19.36 10.79
N PHE A 440 -15.21 -20.64 11.20
CA PHE A 440 -16.38 -21.47 11.18
C PHE A 440 -17.46 -20.97 12.15
N SER A 441 -18.73 -21.20 11.81
CA SER A 441 -19.89 -20.90 12.65
C SER A 441 -20.83 -22.08 12.73
N ILE A 442 -20.88 -22.74 13.88
CA ILE A 442 -21.80 -23.83 14.12
C ILE A 442 -23.26 -23.33 14.14
N ARG A 443 -23.51 -22.09 14.52
CA ARG A 443 -24.84 -21.47 14.52
C ARG A 443 -25.42 -21.29 13.12
N ASN A 444 -24.53 -21.07 12.16
CA ASN A 444 -24.90 -20.80 10.77
C ASN A 444 -25.02 -22.07 9.91
N ILE A 445 -25.00 -23.26 10.48
CA ILE A 445 -25.11 -24.53 9.71
C ILE A 445 -26.37 -24.57 8.86
N PHE A 446 -27.46 -23.96 9.30
CA PHE A 446 -28.73 -23.92 8.55
C PHE A 446 -28.94 -22.63 7.76
N ASN A 447 -27.94 -21.72 7.76
CA ASN A 447 -27.97 -20.47 7.02
C ASN A 447 -27.08 -20.56 5.77
N TRP A 448 -27.68 -20.87 4.61
CA TRP A 448 -26.96 -21.09 3.36
C TRP A 448 -26.20 -19.87 2.85
N ASP A 449 -26.63 -18.67 3.19
CA ASP A 449 -25.97 -17.42 2.77
C ASP A 449 -24.60 -17.22 3.43
N SER A 450 -24.34 -17.95 4.53
CA SER A 450 -23.07 -17.90 5.27
C SER A 450 -21.99 -18.86 4.74
N TYR A 451 -22.33 -19.74 3.76
CA TYR A 451 -21.41 -20.77 3.27
C TYR A 451 -20.37 -20.23 2.30
N ARG A 452 -19.04 -20.34 2.66
CA ARG A 452 -17.89 -19.92 1.85
C ARG A 452 -16.60 -20.70 2.19
N PRO A 453 -16.38 -21.95 1.87
CA PRO A 453 -17.34 -22.99 1.48
C PRO A 453 -18.13 -23.61 2.64
N LEU A 454 -17.73 -23.40 3.90
CA LEU A 454 -18.45 -23.76 5.11
C LEU A 454 -19.11 -22.52 5.74
N PRO A 455 -20.09 -22.70 6.65
CA PRO A 455 -20.71 -21.56 7.32
C PRO A 455 -19.69 -20.82 8.18
N GLN A 456 -19.63 -19.49 8.01
CA GLN A 456 -18.63 -18.62 8.62
C GLN A 456 -19.28 -17.57 9.53
N GLY A 457 -18.46 -16.96 10.41
CA GLY A 457 -18.80 -15.76 11.15
C GLY A 457 -18.47 -15.77 12.64
N ASP A 458 -18.36 -16.92 13.31
CA ASP A 458 -18.20 -17.00 14.78
C ASP A 458 -16.74 -17.17 15.25
N GLY A 459 -15.78 -17.23 14.33
CA GLY A 459 -14.35 -17.35 14.66
C GLY A 459 -13.97 -18.72 15.23
N GLN A 460 -14.83 -19.73 15.04
CA GLN A 460 -14.53 -21.10 15.42
C GLN A 460 -13.58 -21.75 14.41
N THR A 461 -12.84 -22.77 14.85
CA THR A 461 -11.97 -23.53 13.96
C THR A 461 -12.53 -24.93 13.77
N PHE A 462 -12.66 -25.34 12.51
CA PHE A 462 -13.05 -26.69 12.14
C PHE A 462 -11.98 -27.29 11.24
N SER A 463 -11.48 -28.49 11.59
CA SER A 463 -10.41 -29.14 10.84
C SER A 463 -10.73 -30.59 10.55
N LEU A 464 -10.41 -31.00 9.34
CA LEU A 464 -10.47 -32.37 8.86
C LEU A 464 -9.06 -32.78 8.42
N LYS A 465 -8.59 -33.93 8.87
CA LYS A 465 -7.32 -34.49 8.43
C LYS A 465 -7.46 -35.96 8.09
N ALA A 466 -6.96 -36.33 6.94
CA ALA A 466 -6.84 -37.71 6.50
C ALA A 466 -5.36 -38.02 6.24
N GLN A 467 -4.92 -39.19 6.70
CA GLN A 467 -3.54 -39.64 6.49
C GLN A 467 -3.58 -41.14 6.13
N THR A 468 -2.78 -41.52 5.15
CA THR A 468 -2.70 -42.92 4.73
C THR A 468 -1.32 -43.25 4.16
N ASN A 469 -0.92 -44.52 4.34
CA ASN A 469 0.18 -45.10 3.57
C ASN A 469 -0.35 -46.14 2.53
N GLY A 470 -1.67 -46.10 2.27
CA GLY A 470 -2.36 -46.92 1.29
C GLY A 470 -2.64 -48.34 1.75
N LYS A 471 -1.69 -49.05 2.37
CA LYS A 471 -1.81 -50.48 2.65
C LYS A 471 -1.94 -50.84 4.12
N TYR A 472 -1.16 -50.19 4.98
CA TYR A 472 -1.00 -50.59 6.36
C TYR A 472 -1.64 -49.64 7.36
N TYR A 473 -1.78 -48.36 7.01
CA TYR A 473 -2.27 -47.34 7.93
C TYR A 473 -3.21 -46.36 7.22
N THR A 474 -4.33 -46.09 7.84
CA THR A 474 -5.23 -45.00 7.43
C THR A 474 -5.79 -44.37 8.69
N SER A 475 -5.80 -43.08 8.77
CA SER A 475 -6.40 -42.33 9.87
C SER A 475 -7.22 -41.15 9.37
N PHE A 476 -8.27 -40.87 10.09
CA PHE A 476 -9.11 -39.69 9.92
C PHE A 476 -9.23 -38.98 11.26
N SER A 477 -9.10 -37.68 11.27
CA SER A 477 -9.38 -36.86 12.44
C SER A 477 -10.26 -35.67 12.07
N LEU A 478 -11.20 -35.38 12.95
CA LEU A 478 -12.06 -34.22 12.91
C LEU A 478 -11.84 -33.46 14.21
N SER A 479 -11.56 -32.16 14.13
CA SER A 479 -11.46 -31.32 15.31
C SER A 479 -12.27 -30.05 15.16
N PHE A 480 -12.89 -29.67 16.27
CA PHE A 480 -13.63 -28.42 16.41
C PHE A 480 -13.10 -27.67 17.63
N ARG A 481 -12.94 -26.37 17.48
CA ARG A 481 -12.51 -25.48 18.56
C ARG A 481 -13.38 -24.23 18.60
N GLU A 482 -13.98 -24.01 19.78
CA GLU A 482 -14.64 -22.75 20.15
C GLU A 482 -13.69 -21.96 21.06
N PRO A 483 -13.17 -20.78 20.65
CA PRO A 483 -12.23 -20.01 21.48
C PRO A 483 -12.89 -19.26 22.64
N TRP A 484 -14.21 -19.02 22.57
CA TRP A 484 -14.97 -18.25 23.57
C TRP A 484 -16.24 -18.97 23.99
N LEU A 485 -16.10 -20.12 24.63
CA LEU A 485 -17.23 -20.90 25.13
C LEU A 485 -18.10 -20.06 26.08
N GLY A 486 -19.35 -19.87 25.70
CA GLY A 486 -20.30 -19.04 26.43
C GLY A 486 -20.21 -17.54 26.15
N GLY A 487 -19.27 -17.10 25.30
CA GLY A 487 -19.19 -15.74 24.73
C GLY A 487 -18.77 -14.62 25.67
N ARG A 488 -18.65 -14.88 26.98
CA ARG A 488 -18.38 -13.84 28.01
C ARG A 488 -16.93 -13.83 28.49
N LYS A 489 -16.27 -14.97 28.45
CA LYS A 489 -14.87 -15.12 28.92
C LYS A 489 -14.10 -15.95 27.90
N PRO A 490 -12.79 -15.73 27.74
CA PRO A 490 -11.97 -16.48 26.78
C PRO A 490 -11.67 -17.91 27.27
N ASN A 491 -12.72 -18.67 27.51
CA ASN A 491 -12.65 -20.10 27.78
C ASN A 491 -12.75 -20.84 26.44
N SER A 492 -11.79 -21.65 26.10
CA SER A 492 -11.82 -22.42 24.86
C SER A 492 -12.29 -23.84 25.12
N LEU A 493 -13.13 -24.34 24.20
CA LEU A 493 -13.51 -25.76 24.13
C LEU A 493 -12.90 -26.35 22.86
N SER A 494 -12.19 -27.46 22.99
CA SER A 494 -11.70 -28.23 21.85
C SER A 494 -12.28 -29.62 21.92
N VAL A 495 -12.87 -30.10 20.83
CA VAL A 495 -13.39 -31.47 20.69
C VAL A 495 -12.71 -32.07 19.47
N SER A 496 -12.10 -33.23 19.65
CA SER A 496 -11.46 -33.95 18.55
C SER A 496 -11.89 -35.42 18.55
N LEU A 497 -12.31 -35.88 17.38
CA LEU A 497 -12.62 -37.26 17.08
C LEU A 497 -11.53 -37.80 16.16
N TYR A 498 -11.02 -38.96 16.45
CA TYR A 498 -10.11 -39.63 15.55
C TYR A 498 -10.44 -41.10 15.38
N PHE A 499 -10.16 -41.58 14.19
CA PHE A 499 -10.24 -42.98 13.81
C PHE A 499 -8.95 -43.37 13.14
N SER A 500 -8.38 -44.52 13.50
CA SER A 500 -7.26 -45.07 12.76
C SER A 500 -7.43 -46.57 12.57
N ARG A 501 -7.01 -47.01 11.39
CA ARG A 501 -6.91 -48.41 10.99
C ARG A 501 -5.47 -48.73 10.72
N GLN A 502 -4.96 -49.75 11.42
CA GLN A 502 -3.61 -50.25 11.21
C GLN A 502 -3.69 -51.76 10.92
N THR A 503 -3.03 -52.19 9.84
CA THR A 503 -2.93 -53.58 9.48
C THR A 503 -1.46 -54.00 9.60
N GLY A 504 -1.16 -54.97 10.44
CA GLY A 504 0.17 -55.53 10.67
C GLY A 504 0.24 -56.99 10.25
N TYR A 505 1.44 -57.45 9.96
CA TYR A 505 1.75 -58.87 9.81
C TYR A 505 2.46 -59.30 11.09
N SER A 506 1.89 -60.26 11.79
CA SER A 506 2.58 -60.92 12.90
C SER A 506 3.20 -62.21 12.37
N SER A 507 4.52 -62.25 12.26
CA SER A 507 5.25 -63.48 12.05
C SER A 507 5.53 -64.09 13.41
N SER A 508 4.69 -64.99 13.86
CA SER A 508 4.99 -65.83 15.03
C SER A 508 5.94 -66.93 14.62
N TYR A 509 7.22 -66.73 14.92
CA TYR A 509 8.15 -67.86 14.95
C TYR A 509 7.83 -68.71 16.19
N ARG A 510 7.05 -69.75 16.00
CA ARG A 510 6.92 -70.81 16.99
C ARG A 510 8.10 -71.74 16.80
N ASN A 511 9.13 -71.62 17.64
CA ASN A 511 10.15 -72.65 17.77
C ASN A 511 9.49 -73.93 18.30
N SER A 512 9.09 -74.81 17.39
CA SER A 512 8.74 -76.19 17.75
C SER A 512 9.95 -77.06 17.57
N TYR A 513 10.59 -77.38 18.67
CA TYR A 513 11.50 -78.51 18.77
C TYR A 513 10.59 -79.78 18.85
N TYR A 514 10.16 -80.27 17.77
CA TYR A 514 9.79 -81.69 17.50
C TYR A 514 9.09 -81.76 16.11
N MET A 515 9.75 -82.42 15.23
CA MET A 515 9.33 -83.13 14.02
C MET A 515 7.91 -82.86 13.43
N SER A 516 7.87 -82.32 12.24
CA SER A 516 7.43 -82.94 11.01
C SER A 516 7.31 -81.96 9.85
N ASN A 517 7.62 -82.38 8.67
CA ASN A 517 7.59 -81.66 7.38
C ASN A 517 6.16 -81.20 7.05
N THR A 518 5.84 -79.96 7.40
CA THR A 518 4.85 -79.08 6.76
C THR A 518 4.89 -77.74 7.50
N SER A 519 5.74 -76.83 7.10
CA SER A 519 5.65 -75.43 7.52
C SER A 519 4.50 -74.74 6.82
N GLN A 520 3.32 -74.83 7.37
CA GLN A 520 2.24 -73.90 7.04
C GLN A 520 2.53 -72.58 7.70
N MET A 521 2.99 -71.63 6.91
CA MET A 521 3.13 -70.22 7.29
C MET A 521 1.71 -69.64 7.47
N TYR A 522 1.23 -69.60 8.72
CA TYR A 522 0.01 -68.86 9.03
C TYR A 522 0.32 -67.36 8.99
N ASP A 523 0.04 -66.75 7.84
CA ASP A 523 0.08 -65.32 7.66
C ASP A 523 -1.16 -64.71 8.30
N SER A 524 -1.08 -64.41 9.61
CA SER A 524 -2.20 -63.80 10.32
C SER A 524 -2.14 -62.29 10.17
N ARG A 525 -3.00 -61.76 9.32
CA ARG A 525 -3.21 -60.29 9.25
C ARG A 525 -3.89 -59.85 10.53
N GLN A 526 -3.18 -59.06 11.34
CA GLN A 526 -3.77 -58.40 12.51
C GLN A 526 -4.31 -57.04 12.09
N LEU A 527 -5.59 -56.81 12.36
CA LEU A 527 -6.26 -55.53 12.13
C LEU A 527 -6.48 -54.86 13.48
N MET A 528 -5.92 -53.67 13.65
CA MET A 528 -6.15 -52.81 14.80
C MET A 528 -6.97 -51.60 14.37
N LEU A 529 -8.12 -51.45 15.02
CA LEU A 529 -8.97 -50.26 14.86
C LEU A 529 -8.92 -49.47 16.15
N THR A 530 -8.62 -48.20 16.05
CA THR A 530 -8.56 -47.29 17.19
C THR A 530 -9.52 -46.14 16.97
N TYR A 531 -10.36 -45.91 17.95
CA TYR A 531 -11.28 -44.79 18.01
C TYR A 531 -10.93 -43.96 19.25
N GLY A 532 -10.97 -42.66 19.12
CA GLY A 532 -10.73 -41.77 20.25
C GLY A 532 -11.55 -40.49 20.18
N LEU A 533 -11.95 -40.05 21.37
CA LEU A 533 -12.57 -38.76 21.61
C LEU A 533 -11.68 -38.00 22.59
N SER A 534 -11.30 -36.80 22.24
CA SER A 534 -10.59 -35.90 23.13
C SER A 534 -11.42 -34.62 23.33
N VAL A 535 -11.59 -34.24 24.59
CA VAL A 535 -12.25 -32.99 24.98
C VAL A 535 -11.27 -32.19 25.81
N GLY A 536 -10.95 -30.99 25.37
CA GLY A 536 -10.06 -30.08 26.06
C GLY A 536 -10.75 -28.77 26.42
N LEU A 537 -10.58 -28.34 27.66
CA LEU A 537 -11.01 -27.03 28.14
C LEU A 537 -9.79 -26.20 28.44
N GLY A 538 -9.75 -24.98 27.91
CA GLY A 538 -8.68 -24.02 28.13
C GLY A 538 -9.21 -22.68 28.61
N ARG A 539 -8.40 -21.96 29.35
CA ARG A 539 -8.74 -20.60 29.81
C ARG A 539 -7.55 -19.68 29.58
N ARG A 540 -7.79 -18.53 28.96
CA ARG A 540 -6.78 -17.45 28.89
C ARG A 540 -6.79 -16.71 30.24
N ILE A 541 -5.65 -16.69 30.95
CA ILE A 541 -5.57 -16.13 32.31
C ILE A 541 -5.37 -14.62 32.26
N ASN A 542 -4.54 -14.14 31.33
CA ASN A 542 -4.28 -12.70 31.15
C ASN A 542 -4.97 -12.21 29.86
N TRP A 543 -6.13 -11.61 30.02
CA TRP A 543 -6.91 -11.02 28.92
C TRP A 543 -7.57 -9.74 29.37
#